data_6e983232f12cf2054642b428d93a58bc
#
_entry.id   6e983232f12cf2054642b428d93a58bc
#
_cell.length_a   1.000
_cell.length_b   1.000
_cell.length_c   1.000
_cell.angle_alpha   90.00
_cell.angle_beta   90.00
_cell.angle_gamma   90.00
#
_symmetry.space_group_name_H-M   'P 1'
#
loop_
_entity.id
_entity.type
_entity.pdbx_description
1 polymer ?
#
loop_
_entity_poly.entity_id
_entity_poly.type
_entity_poly.pdbx_seq_one_letter_code
_entity_poly.pdbx_strand_id
1 'polypeptide(L)'
;MKKVSPILRILGIVLCFLIPFNIISQDNSNIEKEIFNKINNYRVKIGKSKFIFNDSLVKSCRSHSNSMGINYKLEHVKNLSEVGANAEIIQLNYTTGRTFIETSDDVLDIFLDSPSHKKIIEGIYNQISIGVFVTKDEDLWVTIRFK
;
A
#
# COMPACT_ATOMS: atom_id res chain seq x y z
N MET A 1 9.80 -1.16 -56.58
CA MET A 1 10.14 -0.91 -55.17
C MET A 1 9.32 0.28 -54.69
N LYS A 2 8.29 0.03 -53.84
CA LYS A 2 7.42 1.09 -53.28
C LYS A 2 8.11 1.67 -52.05
N LYS A 3 8.45 2.97 -52.07
CA LYS A 3 8.99 3.71 -50.93
C LYS A 3 7.89 3.83 -49.85
N VAL A 4 8.13 3.23 -48.71
CA VAL A 4 7.27 3.38 -47.53
C VAL A 4 7.53 4.79 -46.95
N SER A 5 6.44 5.55 -46.75
CA SER A 5 6.51 6.96 -46.32
C SER A 5 7.05 7.08 -44.90
N PRO A 6 7.81 8.14 -44.55
CA PRO A 6 8.41 8.34 -43.23
C PRO A 6 7.36 8.56 -42.11
N ILE A 7 6.11 8.86 -42.44
CA ILE A 7 5.02 9.10 -41.48
C ILE A 7 4.63 7.83 -40.71
N LEU A 8 4.79 6.64 -41.32
CA LEU A 8 4.44 5.36 -40.69
C LEU A 8 5.45 4.92 -39.60
N ARG A 9 6.66 5.49 -39.61
CA ARG A 9 7.70 5.18 -38.61
C ARG A 9 7.56 5.97 -37.31
N ILE A 10 6.89 7.11 -37.34
CA ILE A 10 6.69 7.97 -36.16
C ILE A 10 5.52 7.46 -35.30
N LEU A 11 4.49 6.85 -35.95
CA LEU A 11 3.34 6.30 -35.20
C LEU A 11 3.69 5.07 -34.36
N GLY A 12 4.71 4.29 -34.75
CA GLY A 12 5.14 3.08 -34.02
C GLY A 12 5.91 3.35 -32.72
N ILE A 13 6.52 4.56 -32.58
CA ILE A 13 7.37 4.89 -31.43
C ILE A 13 6.54 5.50 -30.28
N VAL A 14 5.42 6.13 -30.56
CA VAL A 14 4.57 6.78 -29.53
C VAL A 14 3.75 5.77 -28.72
N LEU A 15 3.48 4.58 -29.26
CA LEU A 15 2.65 3.57 -28.59
C LEU A 15 3.37 2.76 -27.50
N CYS A 16 4.71 2.77 -27.46
CA CYS A 16 5.50 2.00 -26.48
C CYS A 16 5.72 2.71 -25.13
N PHE A 17 5.41 4.01 -24.99
CA PHE A 17 5.72 4.77 -23.78
C PHE A 17 4.55 4.95 -22.79
N LEU A 18 3.34 4.45 -23.11
CA LEU A 18 2.14 4.67 -22.27
C LEU A 18 1.74 3.49 -21.38
N ILE A 19 2.46 2.35 -21.42
CA ILE A 19 2.03 1.13 -20.73
C ILE A 19 2.55 0.96 -19.28
N PRO A 20 3.70 1.49 -18.83
CA PRO A 20 4.21 1.10 -17.51
C PRO A 20 3.57 1.82 -16.31
N PHE A 21 2.91 2.98 -16.49
CA PHE A 21 2.44 3.76 -15.33
C PHE A 21 1.17 3.19 -14.67
N ASN A 22 0.32 2.51 -15.42
CA ASN A 22 -0.93 1.95 -14.91
C ASN A 22 -0.76 0.63 -14.14
N ILE A 23 0.27 -0.16 -14.44
CA ILE A 23 0.48 -1.48 -13.83
C ILE A 23 0.89 -1.33 -12.36
N ILE A 24 1.84 -0.47 -12.05
CA ILE A 24 2.32 -0.25 -10.66
C ILE A 24 1.20 0.29 -9.76
N SER A 25 0.35 1.18 -10.27
CA SER A 25 -0.79 1.71 -9.51
C SER A 25 -1.86 0.65 -9.20
N GLN A 26 -2.09 -0.28 -10.12
CA GLN A 26 -3.05 -1.37 -9.95
C GLN A 26 -2.58 -2.38 -8.91
N ASP A 27 -1.28 -2.72 -8.91
CA ASP A 27 -0.70 -3.66 -7.96
C ASP A 27 -0.73 -3.11 -6.53
N ASN A 28 -0.41 -1.83 -6.33
CA ASN A 28 -0.50 -1.18 -5.02
C ASN A 28 -1.93 -1.21 -4.46
N SER A 29 -2.94 -0.94 -5.27
CA SER A 29 -4.34 -1.01 -4.85
C SER A 29 -4.79 -2.43 -4.49
N ASN A 30 -4.28 -3.45 -5.19
CA ASN A 30 -4.56 -4.85 -4.87
C ASN A 30 -3.92 -5.26 -3.54
N ILE A 31 -2.67 -4.85 -3.27
CA ILE A 31 -1.99 -5.09 -1.99
C ILE A 31 -2.75 -4.42 -0.84
N GLU A 32 -3.15 -3.15 -0.98
CA GLU A 32 -3.94 -2.42 0.03
C GLU A 32 -5.24 -3.14 0.36
N LYS A 33 -5.97 -3.59 -0.67
CA LYS A 33 -7.22 -4.33 -0.52
C LYS A 33 -7.02 -5.67 0.19
N GLU A 34 -5.97 -6.41 -0.15
CA GLU A 34 -5.68 -7.68 0.50
C GLU A 34 -5.25 -7.51 1.95
N ILE A 35 -4.41 -6.52 2.27
CA ILE A 35 -4.07 -6.18 3.66
C ILE A 35 -5.34 -5.87 4.46
N PHE A 36 -6.27 -5.07 3.91
CA PHE A 36 -7.55 -4.78 4.55
C PHE A 36 -8.37 -6.02 4.83
N ASN A 37 -8.49 -6.91 3.83
CA ASN A 37 -9.24 -8.16 3.96
C ASN A 37 -8.61 -9.06 5.03
N LYS A 38 -7.30 -9.22 5.03
CA LYS A 38 -6.56 -10.08 5.97
C LYS A 38 -6.65 -9.57 7.40
N ILE A 39 -6.51 -8.27 7.63
CA ILE A 39 -6.71 -7.65 8.95
C ILE A 39 -8.14 -7.92 9.45
N ASN A 40 -9.15 -7.73 8.61
CA ASN A 40 -10.53 -7.96 8.98
C ASN A 40 -10.85 -9.44 9.22
N ASN A 41 -10.27 -10.35 8.46
CA ASN A 41 -10.41 -11.78 8.69
C ASN A 41 -9.76 -12.20 10.02
N TYR A 42 -8.59 -11.66 10.33
CA TYR A 42 -7.94 -11.86 11.63
C TYR A 42 -8.82 -11.35 12.78
N ARG A 43 -9.37 -10.13 12.68
CA ARG A 43 -10.25 -9.56 13.70
C ARG A 43 -11.49 -10.43 13.96
N VAL A 44 -12.16 -10.90 12.91
CA VAL A 44 -13.31 -11.82 13.04
C VAL A 44 -12.88 -13.12 13.72
N LYS A 45 -11.73 -13.69 13.36
CA LYS A 45 -11.20 -14.92 13.96
C LYS A 45 -10.98 -14.79 15.48
N ILE A 46 -10.63 -13.61 15.96
CA ILE A 46 -10.44 -13.33 17.40
C ILE A 46 -11.70 -12.72 18.07
N GLY A 47 -12.86 -12.77 17.41
CA GLY A 47 -14.15 -12.31 17.97
C GLY A 47 -14.34 -10.79 17.97
N LYS A 48 -13.62 -10.05 17.14
CA LYS A 48 -13.74 -8.59 17.03
C LYS A 48 -14.51 -8.17 15.78
N SER A 49 -15.16 -7.01 15.85
CA SER A 49 -15.84 -6.41 14.70
C SER A 49 -14.83 -6.03 13.62
N LYS A 50 -15.25 -6.16 12.35
CA LYS A 50 -14.47 -5.66 11.21
C LYS A 50 -14.30 -4.14 11.28
N PHE A 51 -13.17 -3.66 10.81
CA PHE A 51 -12.99 -2.26 10.48
C PHE A 51 -13.80 -1.88 9.23
N ILE A 52 -14.26 -0.64 9.17
CA ILE A 52 -14.81 0.00 7.99
C ILE A 52 -13.66 0.72 7.27
N PHE A 53 -13.59 0.56 5.95
CA PHE A 53 -12.57 1.27 5.17
C PHE A 53 -12.88 2.76 5.11
N ASN A 54 -11.87 3.60 5.37
CA ASN A 54 -12.01 5.04 5.34
C ASN A 54 -11.23 5.65 4.17
N ASP A 55 -11.92 5.92 3.06
CA ASP A 55 -11.33 6.46 1.85
C ASP A 55 -10.69 7.84 2.05
N SER A 56 -11.17 8.63 3.01
CA SER A 56 -10.70 10.01 3.22
C SER A 56 -9.23 10.07 3.65
N LEU A 57 -8.70 9.03 4.28
CA LEU A 57 -7.31 8.97 4.75
C LEU A 57 -6.35 8.25 3.79
N VAL A 58 -6.85 7.56 2.76
CA VAL A 58 -6.02 6.76 1.83
C VAL A 58 -4.94 7.59 1.18
N LYS A 59 -5.29 8.77 0.66
CA LYS A 59 -4.33 9.67 0.02
C LYS A 59 -3.18 10.04 0.96
N SER A 60 -3.48 10.31 2.22
CA SER A 60 -2.45 10.67 3.21
C SER A 60 -1.61 9.46 3.63
N CYS A 61 -2.18 8.24 3.69
CA CYS A 61 -1.42 7.02 3.92
C CYS A 61 -0.45 6.75 2.77
N ARG A 62 -0.92 6.80 1.52
CA ARG A 62 -0.08 6.62 0.33
C ARG A 62 1.04 7.67 0.25
N SER A 63 0.72 8.94 0.53
CA SER A 63 1.72 10.01 0.55
C SER A 63 2.80 9.77 1.61
N HIS A 64 2.43 9.26 2.78
CA HIS A 64 3.38 8.93 3.84
C HIS A 64 4.27 7.75 3.47
N SER A 65 3.70 6.67 2.94
CA SER A 65 4.46 5.51 2.45
C SER A 65 5.42 5.91 1.33
N ASN A 66 4.98 6.76 0.39
CA ASN A 66 5.84 7.30 -0.68
C ASN A 66 6.99 8.15 -0.10
N SER A 67 6.71 9.01 0.88
CA SER A 67 7.75 9.82 1.54
C SER A 67 8.79 8.94 2.26
N MET A 68 8.34 7.92 2.98
CA MET A 68 9.25 6.96 3.62
C MET A 68 10.12 6.23 2.59
N GLY A 69 9.52 5.78 1.47
CA GLY A 69 10.24 5.06 0.43
C GLY A 69 11.25 5.92 -0.33
N ILE A 70 10.91 7.16 -0.65
CA ILE A 70 11.84 8.10 -1.31
C ILE A 70 13.03 8.44 -0.42
N ASN A 71 12.79 8.63 0.89
CA ASN A 71 13.83 9.01 1.84
C ASN A 71 14.53 7.81 2.49
N TYR A 72 14.11 6.57 2.19
CA TYR A 72 14.58 5.34 2.83
C TYR A 72 14.58 5.42 4.35
N LYS A 73 13.50 5.99 4.92
CA LYS A 73 13.40 6.23 6.35
C LYS A 73 12.03 5.80 6.89
N LEU A 74 12.03 4.76 7.73
CA LEU A 74 10.84 4.31 8.42
C LEU A 74 10.60 5.21 9.64
N GLU A 75 9.59 6.08 9.57
CA GLU A 75 9.25 7.00 10.64
C GLU A 75 7.74 7.25 10.71
N HIS A 76 7.23 7.38 11.92
CA HIS A 76 5.83 7.78 12.14
C HIS A 76 5.58 9.23 11.77
N VAL A 77 4.33 9.54 11.39
CA VAL A 77 3.91 10.94 11.27
C VAL A 77 4.06 11.66 12.60
N LYS A 78 4.55 12.90 12.57
CA LYS A 78 4.80 13.67 13.80
C LYS A 78 3.54 13.99 14.59
N ASN A 79 2.43 14.21 13.90
CA ASN A 79 1.17 14.59 14.51
C ASN A 79 0.01 13.85 13.83
N LEU A 80 -0.54 12.86 14.52
CA LEU A 80 -1.68 12.06 14.04
C LEU A 80 -2.96 12.88 13.85
N SER A 81 -3.19 13.90 14.68
CA SER A 81 -4.39 14.73 14.58
C SER A 81 -4.42 15.57 13.30
N GLU A 82 -3.27 16.01 12.81
CA GLU A 82 -3.17 16.78 11.54
C GLU A 82 -3.56 15.94 10.32
N VAL A 83 -3.35 14.62 10.40
CA VAL A 83 -3.76 13.68 9.34
C VAL A 83 -5.11 13.03 9.62
N GLY A 84 -5.80 13.44 10.70
CA GLY A 84 -7.14 12.97 11.05
C GLY A 84 -7.21 11.52 11.54
N ALA A 85 -6.11 10.98 12.08
CA ALA A 85 -6.01 9.62 12.60
C ALA A 85 -5.81 9.60 14.13
N ASN A 86 -6.16 8.49 14.76
CA ASN A 86 -5.99 8.25 16.20
C ASN A 86 -4.81 7.31 16.50
N ALA A 87 -4.44 6.46 15.53
CA ALA A 87 -3.27 5.59 15.61
C ALA A 87 -2.70 5.34 14.22
N GLU A 88 -1.43 4.96 14.17
CA GLU A 88 -0.71 4.62 12.95
C GLU A 88 0.22 3.43 13.21
N ILE A 89 0.27 2.52 12.25
CA ILE A 89 1.32 1.49 12.15
C ILE A 89 1.99 1.61 10.79
N ILE A 90 3.30 1.39 10.76
CA ILE A 90 4.13 1.49 9.56
C ILE A 90 5.05 0.29 9.45
N GLN A 91 5.42 -0.06 8.22
CA GLN A 91 6.29 -1.21 7.95
C GLN A 91 7.07 -1.01 6.67
N LEU A 92 8.27 -1.59 6.63
CA LEU A 92 9.03 -1.90 5.42
C LEU A 92 9.01 -3.41 5.20
N ASN A 93 8.68 -3.84 4.01
CA ASN A 93 8.68 -5.23 3.54
C ASN A 93 9.21 -5.28 2.10
N TYR A 94 9.14 -6.44 1.46
CA TYR A 94 9.64 -6.68 0.11
C TYR A 94 8.58 -7.42 -0.73
N THR A 95 8.55 -7.11 -2.04
CA THR A 95 7.62 -7.75 -2.99
C THR A 95 8.31 -8.76 -3.90
N THR A 96 9.64 -8.81 -3.89
CA THR A 96 10.46 -9.61 -4.81
C THR A 96 10.04 -11.08 -4.87
N GLY A 97 9.64 -11.51 -6.08
CA GLY A 97 9.24 -12.89 -6.34
C GLY A 97 7.94 -13.35 -5.68
N ARG A 98 7.11 -12.43 -5.18
CA ARG A 98 5.87 -12.70 -4.46
C ARG A 98 4.65 -12.16 -5.18
N THR A 99 3.53 -12.86 -5.03
CA THR A 99 2.22 -12.35 -5.40
C THR A 99 1.76 -11.28 -4.39
N PHE A 100 0.77 -10.45 -4.75
CA PHE A 100 0.18 -9.50 -3.81
C PHE A 100 -0.50 -10.18 -2.61
N ILE A 101 -0.95 -11.44 -2.77
CA ILE A 101 -1.53 -12.24 -1.68
C ILE A 101 -0.45 -12.62 -0.66
N GLU A 102 0.66 -13.21 -1.11
CA GLU A 102 1.79 -13.59 -0.25
C GLU A 102 2.41 -12.38 0.43
N THR A 103 2.59 -11.29 -0.31
CA THR A 103 3.07 -10.00 0.25
C THR A 103 2.16 -9.50 1.36
N SER A 104 0.85 -9.61 1.19
CA SER A 104 -0.13 -9.16 2.20
C SER A 104 -0.20 -10.09 3.41
N ASP A 105 0.07 -11.38 3.26
CA ASP A 105 0.21 -12.33 4.38
C ASP A 105 1.42 -11.94 5.24
N ASP A 106 2.57 -11.73 4.62
CA ASP A 106 3.79 -11.30 5.33
C ASP A 106 3.60 -9.97 6.05
N VAL A 107 2.93 -9.01 5.43
CA VAL A 107 2.62 -7.71 6.07
C VAL A 107 1.81 -7.91 7.34
N LEU A 108 0.76 -8.74 7.30
CA LEU A 108 -0.04 -9.02 8.48
C LEU A 108 0.77 -9.76 9.55
N ASP A 109 1.50 -10.80 9.18
CA ASP A 109 2.28 -11.61 10.12
C ASP A 109 3.31 -10.76 10.87
N ILE A 110 4.08 -9.91 10.17
CA ILE A 110 5.04 -9.01 10.79
C ILE A 110 4.36 -8.00 11.74
N PHE A 111 3.18 -7.48 11.37
CA PHE A 111 2.43 -6.61 12.28
C PHE A 111 1.94 -7.36 13.52
N LEU A 112 1.52 -8.61 13.39
CA LEU A 112 1.04 -9.42 14.53
C LEU A 112 2.17 -9.91 15.43
N ASP A 113 3.38 -10.08 14.91
CA ASP A 113 4.58 -10.42 15.69
C ASP A 113 5.09 -9.25 16.53
N SER A 114 4.69 -8.01 16.20
CA SER A 114 4.98 -6.82 16.99
C SER A 114 3.88 -6.56 18.02
N PRO A 115 4.15 -6.67 19.34
CA PRO A 115 3.12 -6.46 20.37
C PRO A 115 2.43 -5.09 20.30
N SER A 116 3.16 -4.04 19.92
CA SER A 116 2.63 -2.68 19.78
C SER A 116 1.66 -2.57 18.59
N HIS A 117 2.02 -3.10 17.44
CA HIS A 117 1.18 -3.08 16.24
C HIS A 117 -0.05 -3.98 16.42
N LYS A 118 0.14 -5.18 16.96
CA LYS A 118 -0.94 -6.11 17.29
C LYS A 118 -1.98 -5.47 18.20
N LYS A 119 -1.55 -4.78 19.25
CA LYS A 119 -2.43 -4.06 20.17
C LYS A 119 -3.30 -3.01 19.45
N ILE A 120 -2.77 -2.34 18.43
CA ILE A 120 -3.53 -1.37 17.62
C ILE A 120 -4.53 -2.10 16.72
N ILE A 121 -4.12 -3.16 16.03
CA ILE A 121 -5.00 -3.96 15.16
C ILE A 121 -6.14 -4.59 15.97
N GLU A 122 -5.91 -5.00 17.21
CA GLU A 122 -6.90 -5.55 18.13
C GLU A 122 -7.68 -4.49 18.92
N GLY A 123 -7.35 -3.22 18.74
CA GLY A 123 -7.91 -2.09 19.47
C GLY A 123 -9.38 -1.79 19.12
N ILE A 124 -9.87 -0.72 19.75
CA ILE A 124 -11.30 -0.31 19.71
C ILE A 124 -11.65 0.61 18.54
N TYR A 125 -10.68 0.86 17.64
CA TYR A 125 -10.93 1.66 16.44
C TYR A 125 -12.01 0.99 15.57
N ASN A 126 -12.76 1.78 14.82
CA ASN A 126 -13.81 1.27 13.94
C ASN A 126 -13.52 1.50 12.45
N GLN A 127 -12.56 2.36 12.13
CA GLN A 127 -12.17 2.66 10.75
C GLN A 127 -10.67 2.46 10.54
N ILE A 128 -10.32 2.07 9.31
CA ILE A 128 -8.95 1.85 8.88
C ILE A 128 -8.73 2.42 7.47
N SER A 129 -7.56 2.96 7.23
CA SER A 129 -7.07 3.35 5.90
C SER A 129 -5.69 2.77 5.70
N ILE A 130 -5.41 2.33 4.49
CA ILE A 130 -4.16 1.69 4.11
C ILE A 130 -3.60 2.44 2.90
N GLY A 131 -2.31 2.69 2.91
CA GLY A 131 -1.57 3.19 1.77
C GLY A 131 -0.24 2.46 1.64
N VAL A 132 0.09 2.04 0.43
CA VAL A 132 1.35 1.39 0.13
C VAL A 132 2.12 2.16 -0.94
N PHE A 133 3.43 1.99 -0.93
CA PHE A 133 4.34 2.45 -1.97
C PHE A 133 5.40 1.39 -2.22
N VAL A 134 5.53 0.95 -3.48
CA VAL A 134 6.57 0.01 -3.91
C VAL A 134 7.64 0.78 -4.66
N THR A 135 8.89 0.66 -4.23
CA THR A 135 10.06 1.25 -4.90
C THR A 135 10.43 0.44 -6.15
N LYS A 136 11.37 0.96 -6.95
CA LYS A 136 11.93 0.24 -8.10
C LYS A 136 12.72 -1.01 -7.71
N ASP A 137 13.23 -1.02 -6.48
CA ASP A 137 13.99 -2.14 -5.90
C ASP A 137 13.07 -3.13 -5.17
N GLU A 138 11.76 -3.01 -5.41
CA GLU A 138 10.71 -3.87 -4.86
C GLU A 138 10.55 -3.79 -3.33
N ASP A 139 11.04 -2.73 -2.70
CA ASP A 139 10.74 -2.41 -1.30
C ASP A 139 9.31 -1.94 -1.17
N LEU A 140 8.55 -2.56 -0.26
CA LEU A 140 7.17 -2.21 0.06
C LEU A 140 7.11 -1.40 1.35
N TRP A 141 6.70 -0.16 1.24
CA TRP A 141 6.44 0.74 2.37
C TRP A 141 4.95 0.79 2.65
N VAL A 142 4.58 0.53 3.89
CA VAL A 142 3.17 0.42 4.32
C VAL A 142 2.88 1.44 5.40
N THR A 143 1.77 2.16 5.25
CA THR A 143 1.18 3.02 6.29
C THR A 143 -0.27 2.60 6.50
N ILE A 144 -0.64 2.29 7.73
CA ILE A 144 -2.02 2.00 8.13
C ILE A 144 -2.42 2.96 9.23
N ARG A 145 -3.55 3.66 9.06
CA ARG A 145 -4.11 4.59 10.03
C ARG A 145 -5.49 4.14 10.49
N PHE A 146 -5.75 4.39 11.76
CA PHE A 146 -6.97 3.96 12.46
C PHE A 146 -7.72 5.17 13.02
N LYS A 147 -9.06 5.06 13.00
CA LYS A 147 -9.97 6.09 13.54
C LYS A 147 -11.13 5.51 14.31
#